data_c7fe00bb290c5883c012c7211b26fc13
#
_entry.id   c7fe00bb290c5883c012c7211b26fc13
#
_cell.length_a   1.000
_cell.length_b   1.000
_cell.length_c   1.000
_cell.angle_alpha   90.00
_cell.angle_beta   90.00
_cell.angle_gamma   90.00
#
_symmetry.space_group_name_H-M   'P 1'
#
loop_
_entity.id
_entity.type
_entity.pdbx_description
1 polymer ?
#
loop_
_entity_poly.entity_id
_entity_poly.type
_entity_poly.pdbx_seq_one_letter_code
_entity_poly.pdbx_strand_id
1 'polypeptide(L)'
;MKQQKEFYAIAQNGTNKFLEGYKNQEHALTFSAVFADDVRCALAFGKGNKESEEAIYNIAKAVGGRMVKVKAEYEITEEDGSELQEPDESIKEYDLDALDCLFKKLVGL
;
A
#
# COMPACT_ATOMS: atom_id res chain seq x y z
N MET A 1 -8.71 15.90 -9.50
CA MET A 1 -8.30 15.91 -8.08
C MET A 1 -6.97 15.19 -7.93
N LYS A 2 -6.03 15.79 -7.27
CA LYS A 2 -4.72 15.17 -7.01
C LYS A 2 -4.63 14.76 -5.55
N GLN A 3 -4.16 13.56 -5.31
CA GLN A 3 -3.90 13.06 -3.97
C GLN A 3 -2.47 12.58 -3.87
N GLN A 4 -1.87 12.73 -2.71
CA GLN A 4 -0.52 12.25 -2.43
C GLN A 4 -0.55 11.25 -1.29
N LYS A 5 0.29 10.23 -1.42
CA LYS A 5 0.50 9.23 -0.38
C LYS A 5 1.99 9.12 -0.11
N GLU A 6 2.36 9.15 1.15
CA GLU A 6 3.73 8.87 1.58
C GLU A 6 3.75 7.61 2.43
N PHE A 7 4.73 6.75 2.18
CA PHE A 7 4.93 5.55 2.98
C PHE A 7 6.41 5.18 2.99
N TYR A 8 6.77 4.32 3.92
CA TYR A 8 8.11 3.75 3.96
C TYR A 8 8.14 2.42 3.25
N ALA A 9 9.22 2.14 2.56
CA ALA A 9 9.51 0.86 1.95
C ALA A 9 10.94 0.47 2.30
N ILE A 10 11.30 -0.78 2.05
CA ILE A 10 12.65 -1.26 2.28
C ILE A 10 13.28 -1.56 0.93
N ALA A 11 14.39 -0.91 0.63
CA ALA A 11 15.17 -1.15 -0.57
C ALA A 11 16.37 -2.05 -0.24
N GLN A 12 16.69 -2.97 -1.14
CA GLN A 12 17.88 -3.81 -1.01
C GLN A 12 19.14 -2.97 -1.17
N ASN A 13 20.12 -3.13 -0.28
CA ASN A 13 21.39 -2.42 -0.37
C ASN A 13 22.13 -2.80 -1.67
N GLY A 14 22.67 -1.80 -2.34
CA GLY A 14 23.39 -1.98 -3.59
C GLY A 14 22.53 -2.15 -4.83
N THR A 15 21.21 -2.13 -4.71
CA THR A 15 20.28 -2.26 -5.84
C THR A 15 19.11 -1.30 -5.67
N ASN A 16 18.28 -1.20 -6.72
CA ASN A 16 17.02 -0.47 -6.68
C ASN A 16 15.82 -1.41 -6.59
N LYS A 17 16.00 -2.55 -5.93
CA LYS A 17 14.92 -3.51 -5.68
C LYS A 17 14.29 -3.25 -4.32
N PHE A 18 12.99 -3.49 -4.24
CA PHE A 18 12.18 -3.21 -3.05
C PHE A 18 11.69 -4.51 -2.42
N LEU A 19 11.67 -4.53 -1.10
CA LEU A 19 11.16 -5.69 -0.38
C LEU A 19 9.67 -5.87 -0.65
N GLU A 20 9.31 -7.02 -1.21
CA GLU A 20 7.93 -7.40 -1.50
C GLU A 20 7.33 -8.22 -0.37
N GLY A 21 8.11 -9.07 0.23
CA GLY A 21 7.69 -9.88 1.36
C GLY A 21 8.85 -10.53 2.08
N TYR A 22 8.61 -10.94 3.31
CA TYR A 22 9.60 -11.69 4.08
C TYR A 22 8.91 -12.72 4.96
N LYS A 23 9.64 -13.80 5.25
CA LYS A 23 9.20 -14.82 6.19
C LYS A 23 10.29 -15.05 7.22
N ASN A 24 9.91 -14.98 8.47
CA ASN A 24 10.78 -15.35 9.59
C ASN A 24 10.24 -16.64 10.20
N GLN A 25 10.99 -17.73 10.02
CA GLN A 25 10.66 -19.01 10.63
C GLN A 25 11.51 -19.19 11.88
N GLU A 26 10.99 -18.75 13.01
CA GLU A 26 11.70 -18.77 14.29
C GLU A 26 12.19 -20.15 14.70
N HIS A 27 11.42 -21.20 14.40
CA HIS A 27 11.76 -22.57 14.77
C HIS A 27 12.84 -23.21 13.89
N ALA A 28 13.06 -22.70 12.69
CA ALA A 28 14.02 -23.26 11.73
C ALA A 28 15.24 -22.39 11.50
N LEU A 29 15.36 -21.25 12.18
CA LEU A 29 16.41 -20.25 11.97
C LEU A 29 16.54 -19.84 10.49
N THR A 30 15.47 -20.03 9.71
CA THR A 30 15.47 -19.67 8.30
C THR A 30 14.80 -18.33 8.10
N PHE A 31 15.41 -17.54 7.26
CA PHE A 31 14.91 -16.22 6.90
C PHE A 31 14.84 -16.15 5.37
N SER A 32 13.69 -15.75 4.84
CA SER A 32 13.56 -15.54 3.41
C SER A 32 12.98 -14.16 3.11
N ALA A 33 13.56 -13.48 2.15
CA ALA A 33 13.09 -12.18 1.69
C ALA A 33 12.98 -12.19 0.17
N VAL A 34 11.94 -11.59 -0.35
CA VAL A 34 11.69 -11.45 -1.78
C VAL A 34 11.72 -9.98 -2.14
N PHE A 35 12.52 -9.64 -3.15
CA PHE A 35 12.66 -8.27 -3.64
C PHE A 35 12.12 -8.17 -5.07
N ALA A 36 11.47 -7.05 -5.38
CA ALA A 36 10.90 -6.76 -6.68
C ALA A 36 11.49 -5.46 -7.24
N ASP A 37 11.59 -5.37 -8.57
CA ASP A 37 12.10 -4.17 -9.24
C ASP A 37 11.10 -3.01 -9.22
N ASP A 38 9.83 -3.28 -9.05
CA ASP A 38 8.76 -2.30 -9.12
C ASP A 38 8.32 -1.86 -7.72
N VAL A 39 8.37 -0.58 -7.44
CA VAL A 39 7.95 -0.01 -6.16
C VAL A 39 6.47 -0.27 -5.84
N ARG A 40 5.65 -0.52 -6.86
CA ARG A 40 4.24 -0.87 -6.67
C ARG A 40 4.05 -2.22 -5.99
N CYS A 41 5.04 -3.11 -6.12
CA CYS A 41 5.04 -4.40 -5.44
C CYS A 41 5.63 -4.35 -4.04
N ALA A 42 6.17 -3.21 -3.61
CA ALA A 42 6.82 -3.08 -2.32
C ALA A 42 5.83 -3.15 -1.16
N LEU A 43 6.25 -3.77 -0.07
CA LEU A 43 5.54 -3.66 1.20
C LEU A 43 5.52 -2.20 1.64
N ALA A 44 4.34 -1.66 1.89
CA ALA A 44 4.16 -0.30 2.33
C ALA A 44 4.00 -0.24 3.84
N PHE A 45 4.85 0.53 4.50
CA PHE A 45 4.79 0.77 5.93
C PHE A 45 4.33 2.21 6.15
N GLY A 46 3.23 2.38 6.87
CA GLY A 46 2.70 3.71 7.16
C GLY A 46 3.61 4.51 8.09
N LYS A 47 3.48 5.83 8.05
CA LYS A 47 4.12 6.69 9.03
C LYS A 47 3.50 6.42 10.40
N GLY A 48 4.33 6.01 11.34
CA GLY A 48 3.91 5.74 12.70
C GLY A 48 4.72 6.54 13.71
N ASN A 49 4.66 6.11 14.95
CA ASN A 49 5.49 6.64 16.02
C ASN A 49 6.93 6.11 15.88
N LYS A 50 7.83 6.57 16.77
CA LYS A 50 9.23 6.14 16.78
C LYS A 50 9.39 4.63 16.91
N GLU A 51 8.54 3.97 17.68
CA GLU A 51 8.60 2.51 17.86
C GLU A 51 8.31 1.76 16.56
N SER A 52 7.32 2.22 15.79
CA SER A 52 6.99 1.64 14.49
C SER A 52 8.14 1.86 13.49
N GLU A 53 8.72 3.04 13.46
CA GLU A 53 9.85 3.35 12.58
C GLU A 53 11.09 2.53 12.94
N GLU A 54 11.34 2.33 14.22
CA GLU A 54 12.45 1.50 14.70
C GLU A 54 12.26 0.03 14.32
N ALA A 55 11.03 -0.48 14.39
CA ALA A 55 10.71 -1.83 13.93
C ALA A 55 10.97 -2.01 12.44
N ILE A 56 10.58 -1.05 11.60
CA ILE A 56 10.84 -1.06 10.17
C ILE A 56 12.36 -1.05 9.91
N TYR A 57 13.09 -0.23 10.63
CA TYR A 57 14.53 -0.13 10.52
C TYR A 57 15.23 -1.45 10.86
N ASN A 58 14.76 -2.13 11.90
CA ASN A 58 15.28 -3.44 12.29
C ASN A 58 15.00 -4.52 11.24
N ILE A 59 13.80 -4.50 10.64
CA ILE A 59 13.47 -5.38 9.52
C ILE A 59 14.40 -5.12 8.35
N ALA A 60 14.62 -3.85 8.01
CA ALA A 60 15.52 -3.47 6.93
C ALA A 60 16.94 -4.01 7.14
N LYS A 61 17.48 -3.87 8.33
CA LYS A 61 18.79 -4.45 8.67
C LYS A 61 18.82 -5.96 8.53
N ALA A 62 17.78 -6.64 9.00
CA ALA A 62 17.70 -8.10 8.96
C ALA A 62 17.68 -8.64 7.53
N VAL A 63 17.06 -7.92 6.59
CA VAL A 63 16.93 -8.37 5.18
C VAL A 63 18.07 -7.85 4.28
N GLY A 64 19.04 -7.13 4.84
CA GLY A 64 20.12 -6.54 4.04
C GLY A 64 19.68 -5.34 3.23
N GLY A 65 18.76 -4.56 3.75
CA GLY A 65 18.19 -3.40 3.09
C GLY A 65 18.31 -2.12 3.90
N ARG A 66 17.66 -1.11 3.39
CA ARG A 66 17.56 0.21 4.03
C ARG A 66 16.13 0.73 3.91
N MET A 67 15.72 1.51 4.91
CA MET A 67 14.42 2.17 4.88
C MET A 67 14.46 3.35 3.90
N VAL A 68 13.52 3.41 2.98
CA VAL A 68 13.36 4.50 2.03
C VAL A 68 11.96 5.09 2.14
N LYS A 69 11.84 6.35 1.81
CA LYS A 69 10.55 7.04 1.78
C LYS A 69 10.04 7.08 0.35
N VAL A 70 8.82 6.63 0.14
CA VAL A 70 8.16 6.67 -1.16
C VAL A 70 7.05 7.70 -1.13
N LYS A 71 7.06 8.58 -2.11
CA LYS A 71 6.01 9.56 -2.32
C LYS A 71 5.29 9.23 -3.61
N ALA A 72 4.01 8.93 -3.52
CA ALA A 72 3.18 8.62 -4.67
C ALA A 72 2.16 9.72 -4.90
N GLU A 73 2.01 10.13 -6.14
CA GLU A 73 1.00 11.09 -6.55
C GLU A 73 -0.05 10.40 -7.41
N TYR A 74 -1.31 10.64 -7.10
CA TYR A 74 -2.44 10.10 -7.82
C TYR A 74 -3.25 11.24 -8.43
N GLU A 75 -3.56 11.12 -9.70
CA GLU A 75 -4.51 12.00 -10.35
C GLU A 75 -5.82 11.25 -10.54
N ILE A 76 -6.89 11.78 -9.95
CA ILE A 76 -8.21 11.15 -9.97
C ILE A 76 -9.14 12.04 -10.79
N THR A 77 -9.70 11.46 -11.84
CA THR A 77 -10.64 12.11 -12.75
C THR A 77 -11.89 11.27 -12.87
N GLU A 78 -12.92 11.87 -13.44
CA GLU A 78 -14.08 11.09 -13.89
C GLU A 78 -13.64 10.15 -15.03
N GLU A 79 -14.49 9.17 -15.34
CA GLU A 79 -14.21 8.15 -16.36
C GLU A 79 -13.89 8.76 -17.73
N ASP A 80 -14.52 9.88 -18.07
CA ASP A 80 -14.34 10.58 -19.35
C ASP A 80 -13.12 11.51 -19.39
N GLY A 81 -12.35 11.59 -18.28
CA GLY A 81 -11.18 12.46 -18.14
C GLY A 81 -11.47 13.85 -17.61
N SER A 82 -12.72 14.19 -17.34
CA SER A 82 -13.06 15.47 -16.73
C SER A 82 -12.71 15.51 -15.25
N GLU A 83 -12.59 16.71 -14.68
CA GLU A 83 -12.32 16.85 -13.25
C GLU A 83 -13.47 16.33 -12.41
N LEU A 84 -13.11 15.73 -11.26
CA LEU A 84 -14.12 15.31 -10.28
C LEU A 84 -14.95 16.50 -9.83
N GLN A 85 -16.25 16.32 -9.82
CA GLN A 85 -17.16 17.31 -9.26
C GLN A 85 -17.02 17.33 -7.74
N GLU A 86 -17.13 18.53 -7.14
CA GLU A 86 -17.14 18.62 -5.69
C GLU A 86 -18.34 17.86 -5.12
N PRO A 87 -18.13 17.13 -4.01
CA PRO A 87 -19.21 16.39 -3.40
C PRO A 87 -20.29 17.34 -2.92
N ASP A 88 -21.50 17.12 -3.44
CA ASP A 88 -22.69 17.84 -2.98
C ASP A 88 -23.27 17.07 -1.78
N GLU A 89 -23.10 17.61 -0.60
CA GLU A 89 -23.58 17.01 0.64
C GLU A 89 -25.12 16.90 0.70
N SER A 90 -25.83 17.65 -0.16
CA SER A 90 -27.30 17.59 -0.20
C SER A 90 -27.84 16.37 -0.94
N ILE A 91 -27.01 15.67 -1.74
CA ILE A 91 -27.42 14.51 -2.53
C ILE A 91 -26.77 13.26 -1.97
N LYS A 92 -27.45 12.61 -1.05
CA LYS A 92 -27.08 11.27 -0.58
C LYS A 92 -27.97 10.25 -1.28
N GLU A 93 -27.83 10.12 -2.58
CA GLU A 93 -28.53 9.07 -3.31
C GLU A 93 -27.68 7.82 -3.31
N TYR A 94 -28.17 6.81 -2.61
CA TYR A 94 -27.63 5.47 -2.69
C TYR A 94 -28.41 4.71 -3.74
N ASP A 95 -27.70 4.10 -4.67
CA ASP A 95 -28.32 3.16 -5.60
C ASP A 95 -28.56 1.85 -4.86
N LEU A 96 -29.78 1.69 -4.35
CA LEU A 96 -30.18 0.52 -3.58
C LEU A 96 -30.16 -0.76 -4.44
N ASP A 97 -30.43 -0.64 -5.74
CA ASP A 97 -30.39 -1.78 -6.65
C ASP A 97 -28.96 -2.28 -6.84
N ALA A 98 -28.01 -1.38 -6.99
CA ALA A 98 -26.59 -1.75 -7.09
C ALA A 98 -26.07 -2.37 -5.79
N LEU A 99 -26.48 -1.85 -4.63
CA LEU A 99 -26.13 -2.40 -3.33
C LEU A 99 -26.72 -3.81 -3.14
N ASP A 100 -27.96 -4.02 -3.56
CA ASP A 100 -28.62 -5.31 -3.47
C ASP A 100 -27.95 -6.35 -4.35
N CYS A 101 -27.58 -5.99 -5.58
CA CYS A 101 -26.79 -6.85 -6.47
C CYS A 101 -25.43 -7.20 -5.88
N LEU A 102 -24.73 -6.24 -5.29
CA LEU A 102 -23.45 -6.46 -4.63
C LEU A 102 -23.59 -7.41 -3.44
N PHE A 103 -24.62 -7.20 -2.64
CA PHE A 103 -24.93 -8.03 -1.47
C PHE A 103 -25.22 -9.48 -1.86
N LYS A 104 -25.99 -9.69 -2.91
CA LYS A 104 -26.30 -11.03 -3.45
C LYS A 104 -25.04 -11.75 -3.91
N LYS A 105 -24.11 -11.05 -4.56
CA LYS A 105 -22.83 -11.63 -4.97
C LYS A 105 -21.96 -12.03 -3.77
N LEU A 106 -21.95 -11.23 -2.71
CA LEU A 106 -21.16 -11.49 -1.51
C LEU A 106 -21.66 -12.71 -0.74
N VAL A 107 -22.96 -12.95 -0.71
CA VAL A 107 -23.54 -14.11 -0.01
C VAL A 107 -23.74 -15.35 -0.91
N GLY A 108 -23.32 -15.30 -2.16
CA GLY A 108 -23.36 -16.43 -3.09
C GLY A 108 -24.74 -16.85 -3.54
N LEU A 109 -25.68 -15.94 -3.52
CA LEU A 109 -27.04 -16.19 -3.95
C LEU A 109 -27.29 -15.78 -5.41
#